data_45cf17ebabd84b61470841b3e16d82be
#
_entry.id   45cf17ebabd84b61470841b3e16d82be
#
_cell.length_a   1.000
_cell.length_b   1.000
_cell.length_c   1.000
_cell.angle_alpha   90.00
_cell.angle_beta   90.00
_cell.angle_gamma   90.00
#
_symmetry.space_group_name_H-M   'P 1'
#
loop_
_entity.id
_entity.type
_entity.pdbx_description
1 polymer ?
#
loop_
_entity_poly.entity_id
_entity_poly.type
_entity_poly.pdbx_seq_one_letter_code
_entity_poly.pdbx_strand_id
1 'polypeptide(L)'
;MEERANVTIKLANATGESAETVSNWMTAVWNNFDDGSQSLEYYADVLAKLGAATASSADEIANGLSKFSAIADTVGLSYEYAASMLATITAETRESADVVGTALKTIFSRMEGLKLGETLDDGTTLNKYSAALASIGVNIKDANGELKDMDDILDSTAARWNLLSKD
;
A
#
# COMPACT_ATOMS: atom_id res chain seq x y z
N MET A 1 1.13 0.94 -25.96
CA MET A 1 1.94 -0.29 -25.79
C MET A 1 3.45 0.00 -25.74
N GLU A 2 3.98 0.84 -26.63
CA GLU A 2 5.41 1.17 -26.64
C GLU A 2 5.91 1.80 -25.35
N GLU A 3 5.16 2.70 -24.73
CA GLU A 3 5.55 3.37 -23.51
C GLU A 3 5.72 2.37 -22.34
N ARG A 4 4.76 1.47 -22.11
CA ARG A 4 4.87 0.42 -21.08
C ARG A 4 6.10 -0.47 -21.30
N ALA A 5 6.36 -0.86 -22.55
CA ALA A 5 7.54 -1.66 -22.89
C ALA A 5 8.85 -0.90 -22.59
N ASN A 6 8.93 0.38 -22.93
CA ASN A 6 10.10 1.20 -22.66
C ASN A 6 10.37 1.36 -21.17
N VAL A 7 9.36 1.66 -20.36
CA VAL A 7 9.49 1.77 -18.91
C VAL A 7 9.90 0.44 -18.29
N THR A 8 9.27 -0.67 -18.73
CA THR A 8 9.63 -2.01 -18.27
C THR A 8 11.10 -2.35 -18.54
N ILE A 9 11.58 -2.07 -19.75
CA ILE A 9 12.99 -2.35 -20.13
C ILE A 9 13.96 -1.49 -19.31
N LYS A 10 13.65 -0.20 -19.10
CA LYS A 10 14.49 0.68 -18.27
C LYS A 10 14.60 0.17 -16.84
N LEU A 11 13.46 -0.19 -16.23
CA LEU A 11 13.44 -0.71 -14.86
C LEU A 11 14.12 -2.08 -14.75
N ALA A 12 13.92 -2.97 -15.72
CA ALA A 12 14.60 -4.26 -15.80
C ALA A 12 16.12 -4.12 -15.85
N ASN A 13 16.62 -3.18 -16.68
CA ASN A 13 18.04 -2.88 -16.73
C ASN A 13 18.59 -2.27 -15.44
N ALA A 14 17.79 -1.48 -14.74
CA ALA A 14 18.20 -0.86 -13.47
C ALA A 14 18.22 -1.86 -12.29
N THR A 15 17.30 -2.83 -12.28
CA THR A 15 17.18 -3.82 -11.21
C THR A 15 17.96 -5.11 -11.46
N GLY A 16 18.29 -5.39 -12.72
CA GLY A 16 18.92 -6.66 -13.14
C GLY A 16 17.92 -7.81 -13.32
N GLU A 17 16.62 -7.51 -13.19
CA GLU A 17 15.57 -8.49 -13.35
C GLU A 17 15.17 -8.70 -14.82
N SER A 18 14.45 -9.81 -15.10
CA SER A 18 13.94 -10.04 -16.46
C SER A 18 12.84 -9.05 -16.83
N ALA A 19 12.78 -8.65 -18.11
CA ALA A 19 11.72 -7.78 -18.59
C ALA A 19 10.31 -8.38 -18.38
N GLU A 20 10.18 -9.70 -18.42
CA GLU A 20 8.92 -10.40 -18.14
C GLU A 20 8.51 -10.23 -16.68
N THR A 21 9.43 -10.44 -15.74
CA THR A 21 9.20 -10.26 -14.31
C THR A 21 8.77 -8.83 -13.98
N VAL A 22 9.52 -7.85 -14.46
CA VAL A 22 9.23 -6.42 -14.26
C VAL A 22 7.91 -6.03 -14.93
N SER A 23 7.60 -6.56 -16.12
CA SER A 23 6.32 -6.32 -16.80
C SER A 23 5.13 -6.79 -15.94
N ASN A 24 5.25 -7.94 -15.29
CA ASN A 24 4.20 -8.47 -14.42
C ASN A 24 3.98 -7.56 -13.20
N TRP A 25 5.03 -7.11 -12.53
CA TRP A 25 4.95 -6.20 -11.40
C TRP A 25 4.35 -4.85 -11.79
N MET A 26 4.89 -4.22 -12.83
CA MET A 26 4.43 -2.92 -13.28
C MET A 26 3.01 -2.95 -13.85
N THR A 27 2.62 -4.06 -14.48
CA THR A 27 1.22 -4.23 -14.92
C THR A 27 0.26 -4.24 -13.74
N ALA A 28 0.61 -4.89 -12.62
CA ALA A 28 -0.20 -4.87 -11.42
C ALA A 28 -0.29 -3.45 -10.83
N VAL A 29 0.82 -2.69 -10.81
CA VAL A 29 0.85 -1.29 -10.36
C VAL A 29 -0.02 -0.40 -11.25
N TRP A 30 0.23 -0.39 -12.56
CA TRP A 30 -0.49 0.47 -13.50
C TRP A 30 -1.99 0.16 -13.57
N ASN A 31 -2.38 -1.10 -13.47
CA ASN A 31 -3.81 -1.45 -13.56
C ASN A 31 -4.61 -0.99 -12.34
N ASN A 32 -3.96 -0.73 -11.22
CA ASN A 32 -4.65 -0.34 -10.00
C ASN A 32 -4.45 1.16 -9.65
N PHE A 33 -3.29 1.73 -9.96
CA PHE A 33 -2.98 3.10 -9.55
C PHE A 33 -2.90 4.13 -10.69
N ASP A 34 -2.87 3.67 -11.96
CA ASP A 34 -2.80 4.59 -13.10
C ASP A 34 -4.21 5.09 -13.47
N ASP A 35 -4.50 6.30 -13.04
CA ASP A 35 -5.73 7.04 -13.36
C ASP A 35 -5.54 8.03 -14.54
N GLY A 36 -4.36 8.03 -15.16
CA GLY A 36 -3.99 8.93 -16.25
C GLY A 36 -3.50 10.32 -15.80
N SER A 37 -3.38 10.57 -14.51
CA SER A 37 -2.85 11.83 -13.96
C SER A 37 -1.33 11.91 -14.03
N GLN A 38 -0.65 10.75 -14.03
CA GLN A 38 0.81 10.62 -14.06
C GLN A 38 1.27 9.86 -15.30
N SER A 39 2.55 10.05 -15.68
CA SER A 39 3.15 9.23 -16.73
C SER A 39 3.42 7.81 -16.21
N LEU A 40 3.46 6.84 -17.13
CA LEU A 40 3.81 5.46 -16.73
C LEU A 40 5.24 5.36 -16.14
N GLU A 41 6.15 6.23 -16.56
CA GLU A 41 7.51 6.33 -16.04
C GLU A 41 7.54 6.80 -14.57
N TYR A 42 6.60 7.67 -14.18
CA TYR A 42 6.48 8.16 -12.81
C TYR A 42 6.43 7.03 -11.77
N TYR A 43 5.65 5.99 -12.04
CA TYR A 43 5.54 4.83 -11.13
C TYR A 43 6.87 4.10 -10.95
N ALA A 44 7.63 3.94 -12.02
CA ALA A 44 8.97 3.34 -11.96
C ALA A 44 9.98 4.24 -11.24
N ASP A 45 9.89 5.56 -11.43
CA ASP A 45 10.76 6.54 -10.77
C ASP A 45 10.56 6.57 -9.26
N VAL A 46 9.32 6.43 -8.79
CA VAL A 46 9.02 6.31 -7.34
C VAL A 46 9.68 5.08 -6.75
N LEU A 47 9.59 3.92 -7.42
CA LEU A 47 10.26 2.69 -7.00
C LEU A 47 11.78 2.87 -6.93
N ALA A 48 12.36 3.45 -7.97
CA ALA A 48 13.81 3.70 -8.02
C ALA A 48 14.28 4.65 -6.90
N LYS A 49 13.51 5.71 -6.61
CA LYS A 49 13.80 6.66 -5.52
C LYS A 49 13.70 5.99 -4.16
N LEU A 50 12.66 5.20 -3.92
CA LEU A 50 12.50 4.46 -2.66
C LEU A 50 13.59 3.43 -2.48
N GLY A 51 13.95 2.68 -3.53
CA GLY A 51 15.05 1.72 -3.50
C GLY A 51 16.41 2.37 -3.21
N ALA A 52 16.62 3.60 -3.68
CA ALA A 52 17.83 4.36 -3.37
C ALA A 52 17.84 4.98 -1.96
N ALA A 53 16.66 5.23 -1.38
CA ALA A 53 16.51 5.91 -0.10
C ALA A 53 16.31 4.95 1.10
N THR A 54 15.99 3.69 0.86
CA THR A 54 15.70 2.70 1.89
C THR A 54 16.63 1.49 1.78
N ALA A 55 16.51 0.55 2.72
CA ALA A 55 17.23 -0.72 2.65
C ALA A 55 16.52 -1.77 1.77
N SER A 56 15.38 -1.42 1.15
CA SER A 56 14.66 -2.26 0.20
C SER A 56 15.02 -1.83 -1.22
N SER A 57 15.24 -2.78 -2.13
CA SER A 57 15.51 -2.47 -3.53
C SER A 57 14.23 -2.17 -4.32
N ALA A 58 14.35 -1.54 -5.49
CA ALA A 58 13.22 -1.19 -6.34
C ALA A 58 12.42 -2.43 -6.81
N ASP A 59 13.10 -3.53 -7.10
CA ASP A 59 12.52 -4.81 -7.48
C ASP A 59 11.75 -5.45 -6.31
N GLU A 60 12.31 -5.43 -5.11
CA GLU A 60 11.62 -5.90 -3.90
C GLU A 60 10.35 -5.13 -3.67
N ILE A 61 10.38 -3.79 -3.75
CA ILE A 61 9.20 -2.94 -3.58
C ILE A 61 8.16 -3.24 -4.66
N ALA A 62 8.57 -3.35 -5.93
CA ALA A 62 7.67 -3.66 -7.05
C ALA A 62 7.02 -5.04 -6.89
N ASN A 63 7.79 -6.05 -6.49
CA ASN A 63 7.28 -7.38 -6.22
C ASN A 63 6.25 -7.37 -5.09
N GLY A 64 6.56 -6.75 -3.97
CA GLY A 64 5.63 -6.65 -2.83
C GLY A 64 4.34 -5.90 -3.19
N LEU A 65 4.44 -4.79 -3.93
CA LEU A 65 3.27 -4.05 -4.42
C LEU A 65 2.38 -4.92 -5.31
N SER A 66 2.95 -5.75 -6.16
CA SER A 66 2.17 -6.64 -7.04
C SER A 66 1.25 -7.59 -6.28
N LYS A 67 1.51 -7.84 -4.99
CA LYS A 67 0.70 -8.72 -4.13
C LYS A 67 -0.56 -8.04 -3.60
N PHE A 68 -0.52 -6.73 -3.35
CA PHE A 68 -1.61 -6.05 -2.67
C PHE A 68 -2.12 -4.77 -3.36
N SER A 69 -1.56 -4.38 -4.51
CA SER A 69 -1.96 -3.16 -5.24
C SER A 69 -3.47 -3.05 -5.46
N ALA A 70 -4.13 -4.15 -5.84
CA ALA A 70 -5.57 -4.14 -6.08
C ALA A 70 -6.39 -3.80 -4.83
N ILE A 71 -6.04 -4.36 -3.68
CA ILE A 71 -6.75 -4.06 -2.44
C ILE A 71 -6.33 -2.69 -1.89
N ALA A 72 -5.09 -2.27 -2.09
CA ALA A 72 -4.61 -0.96 -1.69
C ALA A 72 -5.41 0.16 -2.37
N ASP A 73 -5.60 0.09 -3.69
CA ASP A 73 -6.46 0.99 -4.45
C ASP A 73 -7.91 0.97 -3.94
N THR A 74 -8.49 -0.21 -3.73
CA THR A 74 -9.88 -0.35 -3.25
C THR A 74 -10.12 0.30 -1.88
N VAL A 75 -9.14 0.27 -0.97
CA VAL A 75 -9.26 0.92 0.34
C VAL A 75 -8.83 2.38 0.36
N GLY A 76 -8.46 2.95 -0.79
CA GLY A 76 -8.07 4.36 -0.93
C GLY A 76 -6.64 4.65 -0.46
N LEU A 77 -5.71 3.71 -0.65
CA LEU A 77 -4.28 4.00 -0.51
C LEU A 77 -3.76 4.63 -1.80
N SER A 78 -3.05 5.74 -1.69
CA SER A 78 -2.29 6.28 -2.81
C SER A 78 -1.11 5.36 -3.16
N TYR A 79 -0.64 5.44 -4.41
CA TYR A 79 0.51 4.66 -4.86
C TYR A 79 1.76 4.93 -4.01
N GLU A 80 2.03 6.20 -3.77
CA GLU A 80 3.19 6.64 -3.00
C GLU A 80 3.13 6.16 -1.54
N TYR A 81 1.94 6.20 -0.96
CA TYR A 81 1.74 5.71 0.40
C TYR A 81 1.95 4.19 0.48
N ALA A 82 1.34 3.44 -0.43
CA ALA A 82 1.47 1.99 -0.49
C ALA A 82 2.93 1.55 -0.70
N ALA A 83 3.66 2.21 -1.63
CA ALA A 83 5.06 1.92 -1.92
C ALA A 83 5.97 2.28 -0.74
N SER A 84 5.78 3.46 -0.13
CA SER A 84 6.58 3.92 1.00
C SER A 84 6.36 3.06 2.25
N MET A 85 5.12 2.68 2.53
CA MET A 85 4.76 1.79 3.63
C MET A 85 5.43 0.42 3.47
N LEU A 86 5.34 -0.18 2.28
CA LEU A 86 5.97 -1.46 1.99
C LEU A 86 7.50 -1.38 2.17
N ALA A 87 8.14 -0.35 1.58
CA ALA A 87 9.57 -0.14 1.69
C ALA A 87 10.02 0.03 3.15
N THR A 88 9.27 0.80 3.95
CA THR A 88 9.55 1.03 5.36
C THR A 88 9.43 -0.26 6.18
N ILE A 89 8.33 -1.01 6.02
CA ILE A 89 8.11 -2.25 6.77
C ILE A 89 9.19 -3.28 6.42
N THR A 90 9.49 -3.47 5.13
CA THR A 90 10.53 -4.38 4.67
C THR A 90 11.91 -4.00 5.24
N ALA A 91 12.25 -2.71 5.21
CA ALA A 91 13.53 -2.20 5.74
C ALA A 91 13.66 -2.41 7.26
N GLU A 92 12.59 -2.16 8.01
CA GLU A 92 12.60 -2.26 9.48
C GLU A 92 12.53 -3.71 9.98
N THR A 93 11.70 -4.55 9.35
CA THR A 93 11.49 -5.93 9.80
C THR A 93 12.51 -6.91 9.26
N ARG A 94 13.14 -6.57 8.12
CA ARG A 94 14.01 -7.48 7.34
C ARG A 94 13.28 -8.70 6.77
N GLU A 95 11.95 -8.66 6.78
CA GLU A 95 11.14 -9.66 6.07
C GLU A 95 11.17 -9.40 4.56
N SER A 96 10.97 -10.45 3.76
CA SER A 96 10.90 -10.27 2.31
C SER A 96 9.68 -9.44 1.90
N ALA A 97 9.81 -8.66 0.83
CA ALA A 97 8.71 -7.85 0.31
C ALA A 97 7.49 -8.69 -0.10
N ASP A 98 7.69 -9.94 -0.51
CA ASP A 98 6.63 -10.91 -0.80
C ASP A 98 5.80 -11.24 0.45
N VAL A 99 6.47 -11.49 1.58
CA VAL A 99 5.81 -11.75 2.87
C VAL A 99 5.08 -10.50 3.36
N VAL A 100 5.73 -9.34 3.34
CA VAL A 100 5.13 -8.07 3.76
C VAL A 100 3.93 -7.72 2.88
N GLY A 101 4.06 -7.80 1.56
CA GLY A 101 2.97 -7.53 0.62
C GLY A 101 1.76 -8.45 0.82
N THR A 102 2.00 -9.74 1.08
CA THR A 102 0.94 -10.70 1.39
C THR A 102 0.25 -10.40 2.73
N ALA A 103 1.00 -9.99 3.75
CA ALA A 103 0.45 -9.58 5.03
C ALA A 103 -0.42 -8.32 4.89
N LEU A 104 0.06 -7.31 4.16
CA LEU A 104 -0.69 -6.08 3.87
C LEU A 104 -1.98 -6.38 3.09
N LYS A 105 -1.93 -7.25 2.09
CA LYS A 105 -3.12 -7.73 1.40
C LYS A 105 -4.17 -8.28 2.38
N THR A 106 -3.74 -9.11 3.32
CA THR A 106 -4.65 -9.70 4.30
C THR A 106 -5.26 -8.65 5.22
N ILE A 107 -4.45 -7.69 5.70
CA ILE A 107 -4.91 -6.60 6.57
C ILE A 107 -5.94 -5.75 5.84
N PHE A 108 -5.63 -5.27 4.64
CA PHE A 108 -6.53 -4.39 3.89
C PHE A 108 -7.79 -5.09 3.38
N SER A 109 -7.71 -6.37 3.01
CA SER A 109 -8.92 -7.15 2.67
C SER A 109 -9.88 -7.28 3.84
N ARG A 110 -9.37 -7.43 5.07
CA ARG A 110 -10.22 -7.43 6.27
C ARG A 110 -10.84 -6.06 6.53
N MET A 111 -10.09 -4.99 6.31
CA MET A 111 -10.60 -3.63 6.46
C MET A 111 -11.68 -3.31 5.43
N GLU A 112 -11.50 -3.75 4.18
CA GLU A 112 -12.53 -3.64 3.15
C GLU A 112 -13.80 -4.42 3.51
N GLY A 113 -13.67 -5.66 3.97
CA GLY A 113 -14.80 -6.46 4.44
C GLY A 113 -15.59 -5.72 5.54
N LEU A 114 -14.91 -5.09 6.50
CA LEU A 114 -15.54 -4.26 7.52
C LEU A 114 -16.27 -3.04 6.92
N LYS A 115 -15.70 -2.40 5.91
CA LYS A 115 -16.31 -1.29 5.17
C LYS A 115 -17.61 -1.74 4.49
N LEU A 116 -17.64 -2.94 3.94
CA LEU A 116 -18.82 -3.56 3.32
C LEU A 116 -19.85 -4.08 4.34
N GLY A 117 -19.58 -3.96 5.63
CA GLY A 117 -20.49 -4.37 6.70
C GLY A 117 -20.34 -5.83 7.15
N GLU A 118 -19.27 -6.49 6.74
CA GLU A 118 -18.96 -7.85 7.18
C GLU A 118 -18.60 -7.89 8.68
N THR A 119 -18.75 -9.05 9.26
CA THR A 119 -18.23 -9.38 10.59
C THR A 119 -17.07 -10.32 10.40
N LEU A 120 -15.89 -9.97 10.93
CA LEU A 120 -14.71 -10.84 10.87
C LEU A 120 -14.88 -12.08 11.77
N ASP A 121 -14.07 -13.11 11.52
CA ASP A 121 -14.11 -14.40 12.24
C ASP A 121 -13.95 -14.25 13.76
N ASP A 122 -13.25 -13.21 14.22
CA ASP A 122 -13.09 -12.86 15.64
C ASP A 122 -14.26 -12.05 16.22
N GLY A 123 -15.32 -11.82 15.44
CA GLY A 123 -16.50 -11.03 15.81
C GLY A 123 -16.28 -9.51 15.74
N THR A 124 -15.20 -9.05 15.11
CA THR A 124 -14.96 -7.62 14.88
C THR A 124 -15.91 -7.11 13.79
N THR A 125 -16.48 -5.94 14.02
CA THR A 125 -17.37 -5.21 13.12
C THR A 125 -16.85 -3.80 12.90
N LEU A 126 -17.31 -3.12 11.84
CA LEU A 126 -16.96 -1.72 11.59
C LEU A 126 -17.22 -0.82 12.81
N ASN A 127 -18.32 -1.06 13.54
CA ASN A 127 -18.64 -0.29 14.74
C ASN A 127 -17.63 -0.51 15.87
N LYS A 128 -17.18 -1.75 16.10
CA LYS A 128 -16.13 -2.05 17.08
C LYS A 128 -14.80 -1.41 16.70
N TYR A 129 -14.43 -1.51 15.42
CA TYR A 129 -13.22 -0.88 14.88
C TYR A 129 -13.28 0.64 15.02
N SER A 130 -14.38 1.26 14.61
CA SER A 130 -14.61 2.70 14.77
C SER A 130 -14.54 3.14 16.22
N ALA A 131 -15.16 2.40 17.15
CA ALA A 131 -15.13 2.71 18.58
C ALA A 131 -13.72 2.60 19.16
N ALA A 132 -12.95 1.60 18.77
CA ALA A 132 -11.56 1.45 19.21
C ALA A 132 -10.69 2.63 18.75
N LEU A 133 -10.80 3.04 17.49
CA LEU A 133 -10.07 4.19 16.97
C LEU A 133 -10.57 5.52 17.58
N ALA A 134 -11.87 5.67 17.80
CA ALA A 134 -12.45 6.83 18.46
C ALA A 134 -11.94 7.00 19.89
N SER A 135 -11.67 5.90 20.62
CA SER A 135 -11.11 5.96 21.97
C SER A 135 -9.74 6.64 22.03
N ILE A 136 -8.98 6.62 20.95
CA ILE A 136 -7.71 7.34 20.80
C ILE A 136 -7.85 8.65 20.02
N GLY A 137 -9.09 9.08 19.76
CA GLY A 137 -9.40 10.34 19.07
C GLY A 137 -9.24 10.28 17.55
N VAL A 138 -9.23 9.09 16.94
CA VAL A 138 -9.23 8.89 15.50
C VAL A 138 -10.65 8.66 15.00
N ASN A 139 -11.10 9.55 14.11
CA ASN A 139 -12.41 9.42 13.47
C ASN A 139 -12.23 8.85 12.06
N ILE A 140 -12.82 7.68 11.79
CA ILE A 140 -12.73 6.99 10.51
C ILE A 140 -13.75 7.48 9.47
N LYS A 141 -14.65 8.38 9.87
CA LYS A 141 -15.66 8.98 8.98
C LYS A 141 -15.39 10.46 8.76
N ASP A 142 -15.75 10.92 7.59
CA ASP A 142 -15.73 12.35 7.24
C ASP A 142 -16.98 13.09 7.76
N ALA A 143 -17.11 14.38 7.39
CA ALA A 143 -18.26 15.21 7.81
C ALA A 143 -19.60 14.78 7.18
N ASN A 144 -19.56 14.02 6.07
CA ASN A 144 -20.73 13.49 5.39
C ASN A 144 -21.15 12.11 5.94
N GLY A 145 -20.33 11.52 6.82
CA GLY A 145 -20.55 10.19 7.39
C GLY A 145 -20.00 9.06 6.52
N GLU A 146 -19.27 9.38 5.45
CA GLU A 146 -18.59 8.42 4.60
C GLU A 146 -17.25 8.00 5.21
N LEU A 147 -16.79 6.79 4.88
CA LEU A 147 -15.49 6.32 5.34
C LEU A 147 -14.38 7.10 4.62
N LYS A 148 -13.42 7.57 5.40
CA LYS A 148 -12.20 8.19 4.89
C LYS A 148 -11.32 7.20 4.15
N ASP A 149 -10.46 7.71 3.30
CA ASP A 149 -9.42 6.90 2.67
C ASP A 149 -8.46 6.32 3.72
N MET A 150 -7.87 5.19 3.39
CA MET A 150 -7.04 4.46 4.35
C MET A 150 -5.78 5.23 4.73
N ASP A 151 -5.21 6.02 3.82
CA ASP A 151 -4.07 6.91 4.08
C ASP A 151 -4.40 7.83 5.28
N ASP A 152 -5.53 8.51 5.24
CA ASP A 152 -5.99 9.44 6.28
C ASP A 152 -6.20 8.75 7.63
N ILE A 153 -6.75 7.53 7.61
CA ILE A 153 -6.98 6.75 8.82
C ILE A 153 -5.67 6.31 9.45
N LEU A 154 -4.74 5.81 8.64
CA LEU A 154 -3.42 5.35 9.10
C LEU A 154 -2.58 6.51 9.63
N ASP A 155 -2.53 7.63 8.93
CA ASP A 155 -1.80 8.84 9.37
C ASP A 155 -2.37 9.40 10.66
N SER A 156 -3.70 9.48 10.77
CA SER A 156 -4.37 9.91 12.00
C SER A 156 -4.07 8.98 13.17
N THR A 157 -4.00 7.67 12.90
CA THR A 157 -3.67 6.66 13.92
C THR A 157 -2.20 6.77 14.32
N ALA A 158 -1.28 6.90 13.37
CA ALA A 158 0.14 7.05 13.64
C ALA A 158 0.44 8.31 14.47
N ALA A 159 -0.20 9.43 14.15
CA ALA A 159 -0.06 10.69 14.90
C ALA A 159 -0.52 10.55 16.37
N ARG A 160 -1.47 9.66 16.65
CA ARG A 160 -2.00 9.40 18.01
C ARG A 160 -1.26 8.30 18.75
N TRP A 161 -0.53 7.45 18.03
CA TRP A 161 0.18 6.31 18.62
C TRP A 161 1.10 6.69 19.78
N ASN A 162 1.83 7.79 19.62
CA ASN A 162 2.74 8.28 20.65
C ASN A 162 2.04 8.93 21.86
N LEU A 163 0.72 9.18 21.76
CA LEU A 163 -0.10 9.70 22.86
C LEU A 163 -0.71 8.60 23.72
N LEU A 164 -0.68 7.35 23.22
CA LEU A 164 -1.12 6.20 24.01
C LEU A 164 -0.11 5.99 25.15
N SER A 165 -0.61 5.89 26.37
CA SER A 165 0.23 5.53 27.48
C SER A 165 0.82 4.13 27.30
N LYS A 166 2.00 3.89 27.82
CA LYS A 166 2.66 2.58 27.78
C LYS A 166 2.22 1.67 28.93
N ASP A 167 1.07 1.96 29.51
CA ASP A 167 0.50 1.20 30.64
C ASP A 167 -0.22 -0.06 30.15
#